data_3ef6e69576d168f5304322c8fae72adc
#
_entry.id   3ef6e69576d168f5304322c8fae72adc
#
_cell.length_a   1.000
_cell.length_b   1.000
_cell.length_c   1.000
_cell.angle_alpha   90.00
_cell.angle_beta   90.00
_cell.angle_gamma   90.00
#
_symmetry.space_group_name_H-M   'P 1'
#
loop_
_entity.id
_entity.type
_entity.pdbx_description
1 polymer ?
#
loop_
_entity_poly.entity_id
_entity_poly.type
_entity_poly.pdbx_seq_one_letter_code
_entity_poly.pdbx_strand_id
1 'polypeptide(L)'
;MVYFILKRLIQSVFVMLAVAFLAFSLFRFVGDPITQMTGVETSVADQERLRDELGLNDPFVYQFARFTGDMLKGDFGFSYRTRQPVADMIASRIPATLELGVVALIISLFVGVPAGVYTALKPRGVLTQTILMTTLVGVSIPTFVIGIMLIFIFGVQLGWLPTFGRGGTVQVGGWETSLFTIDGWRALLLPAITLGVYQLTLTMRLVRAEMMEVMRSDYIRFAMARGVPMRSLHYKHALANTMVPVITIIGLQFGGVIAFSIVTESVFQWPGMGLLFLESIRFVDIPVMGVYLVVIAFFFVLVNLVVDLLYVAIDPRLRIRDVT
;
A
#
# COMPACT_ATOMS: atom_id res chain seq x y z
N MET A 1 -21.05 0.80 18.29
CA MET A 1 -20.07 -0.08 17.65
C MET A 1 -20.65 -0.92 16.52
N VAL A 2 -21.68 -1.75 16.76
CA VAL A 2 -22.27 -2.60 15.71
C VAL A 2 -22.77 -1.76 14.51
N TYR A 3 -23.49 -0.68 14.77
CA TYR A 3 -23.95 0.25 13.72
C TYR A 3 -22.80 0.86 12.92
N PHE A 4 -21.71 1.29 13.58
CA PHE A 4 -20.53 1.84 12.93
C PHE A 4 -19.86 0.81 12.00
N ILE A 5 -19.65 -0.42 12.52
CA ILE A 5 -19.08 -1.51 11.73
C ILE A 5 -19.95 -1.84 10.52
N LEU A 6 -21.27 -1.97 10.74
CA LEU A 6 -22.21 -2.27 9.66
C LEU A 6 -22.22 -1.18 8.59
N LYS A 7 -22.24 0.09 8.99
CA LYS A 7 -22.16 1.24 8.09
C LYS A 7 -20.87 1.20 7.25
N ARG A 8 -19.71 0.91 7.89
CA ARG A 8 -18.41 0.79 7.21
C ARG A 8 -18.39 -0.39 6.25
N LEU A 9 -18.95 -1.55 6.63
CA LEU A 9 -19.02 -2.70 5.74
C LEU A 9 -19.91 -2.40 4.52
N ILE A 10 -21.05 -1.76 4.70
CA ILE A 10 -21.91 -1.34 3.60
C ILE A 10 -21.16 -0.37 2.66
N GLN A 11 -20.49 0.64 3.21
CA GLN A 11 -19.67 1.56 2.42
C GLN A 11 -18.56 0.82 1.66
N SER A 12 -17.89 -0.14 2.28
CA SER A 12 -16.87 -0.98 1.66
C SER A 12 -17.41 -1.76 0.48
N VAL A 13 -18.61 -2.35 0.60
CA VAL A 13 -19.26 -3.07 -0.50
C VAL A 13 -19.56 -2.13 -1.66
N PHE A 14 -20.07 -0.93 -1.40
CA PHE A 14 -20.34 0.05 -2.46
C PHE A 14 -19.05 0.50 -3.17
N VAL A 15 -17.99 0.76 -2.42
CA VAL A 15 -16.67 1.11 -3.01
C VAL A 15 -16.15 -0.03 -3.87
N MET A 16 -16.21 -1.26 -3.38
CA MET A 16 -15.77 -2.44 -4.13
C MET A 16 -16.56 -2.64 -5.42
N LEU A 17 -17.89 -2.50 -5.37
CA LEU A 17 -18.74 -2.58 -6.55
C LEU A 17 -18.45 -1.47 -7.55
N ALA A 18 -18.22 -0.24 -7.07
CA ALA A 18 -17.86 0.89 -7.93
C ALA A 18 -16.49 0.66 -8.62
N VAL A 19 -15.49 0.17 -7.89
CA VAL A 19 -14.19 -0.15 -8.49
C VAL A 19 -14.29 -1.32 -9.46
N ALA A 20 -15.02 -2.38 -9.12
CA ALA A 20 -15.26 -3.50 -10.02
C ALA A 20 -15.97 -3.04 -11.31
N PHE A 21 -16.95 -2.16 -11.20
CA PHE A 21 -17.65 -1.57 -12.34
C PHE A 21 -16.71 -0.73 -13.22
N LEU A 22 -15.89 0.13 -12.60
CA LEU A 22 -14.94 0.96 -13.33
C LEU A 22 -13.87 0.10 -14.02
N ALA A 23 -13.31 -0.88 -13.31
CA ALA A 23 -12.33 -1.81 -13.86
C ALA A 23 -12.91 -2.59 -15.05
N PHE A 24 -14.09 -3.18 -14.87
CA PHE A 24 -14.78 -3.90 -15.94
C PHE A 24 -15.08 -3.00 -17.14
N SER A 25 -15.62 -1.79 -16.91
CA SER A 25 -15.94 -0.83 -17.97
C SER A 25 -14.70 -0.40 -18.73
N LEU A 26 -13.62 -0.06 -18.03
CA LEU A 26 -12.38 0.39 -18.62
C LEU A 26 -11.81 -0.67 -19.57
N PHE A 27 -11.79 -1.92 -19.15
CA PHE A 27 -11.24 -3.00 -19.96
C PHE A 27 -12.17 -3.48 -21.07
N ARG A 28 -13.47 -3.31 -20.91
CA ARG A 28 -14.44 -3.59 -21.98
C ARG A 28 -14.27 -2.64 -23.18
N PHE A 29 -13.85 -1.38 -22.93
CA PHE A 29 -13.70 -0.36 -23.97
C PHE A 29 -12.25 -0.16 -24.47
N VAL A 30 -11.25 -0.65 -23.75
CA VAL A 30 -9.83 -0.42 -24.09
C VAL A 30 -9.26 -1.49 -25.03
N GLY A 31 -9.86 -2.69 -25.08
CA GLY A 31 -9.35 -3.75 -25.94
C GLY A 31 -10.39 -4.80 -26.33
N ASP A 32 -10.20 -5.42 -27.48
CA ASP A 32 -10.97 -6.59 -27.88
C ASP A 32 -10.24 -7.85 -27.39
N PRO A 33 -10.82 -8.61 -26.40
CA PRO A 33 -10.18 -9.81 -25.87
C PRO A 33 -9.97 -10.87 -26.94
N ILE A 34 -10.81 -10.93 -27.99
CA ILE A 34 -10.71 -11.91 -29.05
C ILE A 34 -9.43 -11.74 -29.86
N THR A 35 -9.08 -10.50 -30.23
CA THR A 35 -7.84 -10.23 -31.00
C THR A 35 -6.59 -10.60 -30.22
N GLN A 36 -6.66 -10.62 -28.89
CA GLN A 36 -5.56 -11.01 -28.01
C GLN A 36 -5.45 -12.54 -27.83
N MET A 37 -6.59 -13.22 -27.81
CA MET A 37 -6.66 -14.69 -27.63
C MET A 37 -6.41 -15.45 -28.91
N THR A 38 -6.73 -14.85 -30.04
CA THR A 38 -6.63 -15.45 -31.37
C THR A 38 -5.47 -14.83 -32.15
N GLY A 39 -4.75 -15.62 -32.91
CA GLY A 39 -3.72 -15.11 -33.81
C GLY A 39 -4.32 -14.34 -35.00
N VAL A 40 -3.48 -13.62 -35.73
CA VAL A 40 -3.86 -12.83 -36.93
C VAL A 40 -4.47 -13.70 -38.03
N GLU A 41 -4.24 -15.02 -38.00
CA GLU A 41 -4.73 -15.98 -38.98
C GLU A 41 -6.10 -16.61 -38.63
N THR A 42 -6.71 -16.26 -37.50
CA THR A 42 -8.01 -16.83 -37.09
C THR A 42 -9.15 -16.28 -37.96
N SER A 43 -10.00 -17.18 -38.50
CA SER A 43 -11.11 -16.76 -39.35
C SER A 43 -12.12 -15.86 -38.57
N VAL A 44 -12.75 -14.94 -39.28
CA VAL A 44 -13.79 -14.06 -38.71
C VAL A 44 -14.94 -14.87 -38.09
N ALA A 45 -15.28 -16.01 -38.70
CA ALA A 45 -16.33 -16.91 -38.19
C ALA A 45 -15.95 -17.56 -36.86
N ASP A 46 -14.68 -17.94 -36.67
CA ASP A 46 -14.19 -18.51 -35.40
C ASP A 46 -14.08 -17.44 -34.31
N GLN A 47 -13.70 -16.22 -34.68
CA GLN A 47 -13.70 -15.09 -33.76
C GLN A 47 -15.12 -14.77 -33.26
N GLU A 48 -16.13 -14.80 -34.15
CA GLU A 48 -17.52 -14.53 -33.77
C GLU A 48 -18.11 -15.64 -32.85
N ARG A 49 -17.79 -16.90 -33.16
CA ARG A 49 -18.13 -18.03 -32.26
C ARG A 49 -17.54 -17.87 -30.88
N LEU A 50 -16.25 -17.49 -30.80
CA LEU A 50 -15.58 -17.28 -29.52
C LEU A 50 -16.19 -16.10 -28.75
N ARG A 51 -16.65 -15.05 -29.45
CA ARG A 51 -17.40 -13.93 -28.82
C ARG A 51 -18.69 -14.41 -28.19
N ASP A 52 -19.43 -15.25 -28.89
CA ASP A 52 -20.70 -15.79 -28.37
C ASP A 52 -20.46 -16.74 -27.20
N GLU A 53 -19.46 -17.65 -27.31
CA GLU A 53 -19.09 -18.57 -26.23
C GLU A 53 -18.64 -17.87 -24.96
N LEU A 54 -17.91 -16.76 -25.09
CA LEU A 54 -17.45 -15.94 -23.97
C LEU A 54 -18.55 -14.95 -23.47
N GLY A 55 -19.70 -14.90 -24.17
CA GLY A 55 -20.79 -13.98 -23.82
C GLY A 55 -20.43 -12.51 -23.99
N LEU A 56 -19.50 -12.19 -24.91
CA LEU A 56 -19.10 -10.79 -25.17
C LEU A 56 -20.14 -10.03 -25.96
N ASN A 57 -21.11 -10.72 -26.58
CA ASN A 57 -22.27 -10.13 -27.27
C ASN A 57 -23.46 -9.93 -26.33
N ASP A 58 -23.41 -10.43 -25.09
CA ASP A 58 -24.44 -10.19 -24.09
C ASP A 58 -24.57 -8.69 -23.72
N PRO A 59 -25.75 -8.23 -23.24
CA PRO A 59 -25.90 -6.90 -22.72
C PRO A 59 -24.87 -6.61 -21.60
N PHE A 60 -24.34 -5.38 -21.57
CA PHE A 60 -23.29 -4.96 -20.64
C PHE A 60 -23.59 -5.31 -19.18
N VAL A 61 -24.83 -5.15 -18.72
CA VAL A 61 -25.25 -5.44 -17.34
C VAL A 61 -25.11 -6.93 -17.01
N TYR A 62 -25.40 -7.82 -17.96
CA TYR A 62 -25.25 -9.27 -17.77
C TYR A 62 -23.76 -9.67 -17.71
N GLN A 63 -22.94 -9.07 -18.56
CA GLN A 63 -21.49 -9.30 -18.53
C GLN A 63 -20.90 -8.84 -17.18
N PHE A 64 -21.28 -7.66 -16.69
CA PHE A 64 -20.85 -7.15 -15.40
C PHE A 64 -21.34 -8.00 -14.23
N ALA A 65 -22.59 -8.46 -14.27
CA ALA A 65 -23.13 -9.35 -13.23
C ALA A 65 -22.40 -10.70 -13.20
N ARG A 66 -22.08 -11.28 -14.35
CA ARG A 66 -21.25 -12.51 -14.46
C ARG A 66 -19.85 -12.25 -13.89
N PHE A 67 -19.17 -11.22 -14.33
CA PHE A 67 -17.84 -10.83 -13.85
C PHE A 67 -17.80 -10.68 -12.31
N THR A 68 -18.77 -9.98 -11.74
CA THR A 68 -18.87 -9.80 -10.29
C THR A 68 -19.19 -11.12 -9.58
N GLY A 69 -20.09 -11.92 -10.16
CA GLY A 69 -20.46 -13.24 -9.62
C GLY A 69 -19.29 -14.24 -9.61
N ASP A 70 -18.49 -14.25 -10.64
CA ASP A 70 -17.32 -15.12 -10.75
C ASP A 70 -16.20 -14.67 -9.80
N MET A 71 -15.99 -13.35 -9.66
CA MET A 71 -15.08 -12.81 -8.65
C MET A 71 -15.46 -13.20 -7.21
N LEU A 72 -16.75 -13.19 -6.88
CA LEU A 72 -17.23 -13.59 -5.56
C LEU A 72 -17.03 -15.08 -5.27
N LYS A 73 -16.94 -15.92 -6.32
CA LYS A 73 -16.58 -17.36 -6.21
C LYS A 73 -15.07 -17.59 -6.19
N GLY A 74 -14.26 -16.56 -6.39
CA GLY A 74 -12.80 -16.68 -6.52
C GLY A 74 -12.35 -17.11 -7.91
N ASP A 75 -13.24 -17.13 -8.89
CA ASP A 75 -12.91 -17.37 -10.29
C ASP A 75 -12.57 -16.04 -10.96
N PHE A 76 -11.28 -15.82 -11.16
CA PHE A 76 -10.74 -14.61 -11.80
C PHE A 76 -10.37 -14.84 -13.26
N GLY A 77 -10.73 -15.99 -13.84
CA GLY A 77 -10.41 -16.34 -15.20
C GLY A 77 -8.92 -16.66 -15.43
N PHE A 78 -8.52 -16.60 -16.68
CA PHE A 78 -7.16 -16.94 -17.13
C PHE A 78 -6.49 -15.74 -17.79
N SER A 79 -5.18 -15.59 -17.55
CA SER A 79 -4.33 -14.66 -18.28
C SER A 79 -4.36 -14.96 -19.78
N TYR A 80 -4.59 -13.94 -20.60
CA TYR A 80 -4.59 -14.12 -22.06
C TYR A 80 -3.18 -14.42 -22.58
N ARG A 81 -2.14 -13.94 -21.88
CA ARG A 81 -0.75 -14.12 -22.24
C ARG A 81 -0.19 -15.49 -21.81
N THR A 82 -0.31 -15.80 -20.52
CA THR A 82 0.36 -16.97 -19.93
C THR A 82 -0.52 -18.19 -19.85
N ARG A 83 -1.83 -18.05 -20.06
CA ARG A 83 -2.85 -19.12 -19.92
C ARG A 83 -2.92 -19.72 -18.51
N GLN A 84 -2.34 -19.04 -17.52
CA GLN A 84 -2.39 -19.41 -16.12
C GLN A 84 -3.62 -18.81 -15.43
N PRO A 85 -4.16 -19.45 -14.38
CA PRO A 85 -5.22 -18.85 -13.56
C PRO A 85 -4.75 -17.51 -12.96
N VAL A 86 -5.55 -16.46 -13.12
CA VAL A 86 -5.22 -15.13 -12.59
C VAL A 86 -5.15 -15.14 -11.06
N ALA A 87 -5.99 -15.98 -10.41
CA ALA A 87 -5.95 -16.18 -8.96
C ALA A 87 -4.56 -16.57 -8.47
N ASP A 88 -3.92 -17.55 -9.11
CA ASP A 88 -2.59 -18.05 -8.72
C ASP A 88 -1.50 -17.00 -8.98
N MET A 89 -1.61 -16.29 -10.11
CA MET A 89 -0.67 -15.22 -10.45
C MET A 89 -0.71 -14.10 -9.40
N ILE A 90 -1.88 -13.64 -9.02
CA ILE A 90 -2.06 -12.60 -8.00
C ILE A 90 -1.62 -13.11 -6.62
N ALA A 91 -2.09 -14.31 -6.22
CA ALA A 91 -1.78 -14.89 -4.91
C ALA A 91 -0.26 -15.05 -4.68
N SER A 92 0.49 -15.46 -5.71
CA SER A 92 1.95 -15.59 -5.62
C SER A 92 2.68 -14.25 -5.47
N ARG A 93 2.06 -13.12 -5.88
CA ARG A 93 2.67 -11.78 -5.84
C ARG A 93 2.30 -10.97 -4.59
N ILE A 94 1.16 -11.28 -3.96
CA ILE A 94 0.69 -10.62 -2.73
C ILE A 94 1.76 -10.57 -1.62
N PRO A 95 2.44 -11.70 -1.28
CA PRO A 95 3.47 -11.69 -0.25
C PRO A 95 4.55 -10.65 -0.47
N ALA A 96 5.07 -10.56 -1.69
CA ALA A 96 6.15 -9.65 -2.04
C ALA A 96 5.76 -8.17 -1.85
N THR A 97 4.58 -7.76 -2.33
CA THR A 97 4.08 -6.40 -2.17
C THR A 97 3.80 -6.05 -0.71
N LEU A 98 3.17 -6.97 0.05
CA LEU A 98 2.86 -6.73 1.46
C LEU A 98 4.12 -6.65 2.32
N GLU A 99 5.10 -7.52 2.11
CA GLU A 99 6.40 -7.46 2.80
C GLU A 99 7.10 -6.13 2.56
N LEU A 100 7.16 -5.70 1.31
CA LEU A 100 7.75 -4.43 0.93
C LEU A 100 7.04 -3.26 1.61
N GLY A 101 5.70 -3.22 1.56
CA GLY A 101 4.88 -2.17 2.17
C GLY A 101 5.01 -2.13 3.69
N VAL A 102 4.95 -3.29 4.35
CA VAL A 102 5.08 -3.40 5.82
C VAL A 102 6.46 -2.98 6.29
N VAL A 103 7.54 -3.45 5.64
CA VAL A 103 8.90 -3.06 6.02
C VAL A 103 9.15 -1.58 5.76
N ALA A 104 8.67 -1.02 4.66
CA ALA A 104 8.73 0.42 4.40
C ALA A 104 8.00 1.23 5.49
N LEU A 105 6.83 0.76 5.93
CA LEU A 105 6.07 1.38 7.03
C LEU A 105 6.85 1.29 8.35
N ILE A 106 7.40 0.13 8.69
CA ILE A 106 8.20 -0.06 9.91
C ILE A 106 9.40 0.90 9.91
N ILE A 107 10.14 0.99 8.80
CA ILE A 107 11.27 1.92 8.67
C ILE A 107 10.79 3.37 8.88
N SER A 108 9.67 3.75 8.26
CA SER A 108 9.12 5.10 8.39
C SER A 108 8.72 5.45 9.81
N LEU A 109 8.15 4.50 10.55
CA LEU A 109 7.78 4.67 11.96
C LEU A 109 9.00 4.72 12.86
N PHE A 110 9.93 3.77 12.67
CA PHE A 110 11.10 3.61 13.55
C PHE A 110 12.06 4.81 13.45
N VAL A 111 12.13 5.45 12.30
CA VAL A 111 12.96 6.64 12.06
C VAL A 111 12.14 7.92 12.18
N GLY A 112 10.95 7.97 11.59
CA GLY A 112 10.12 9.18 11.54
C GLY A 112 9.58 9.62 12.89
N VAL A 113 9.12 8.68 13.73
CA VAL A 113 8.59 9.03 15.07
C VAL A 113 9.68 9.62 15.98
N PRO A 114 10.86 8.99 16.18
CA PRO A 114 11.92 9.57 16.97
C PRO A 114 12.43 10.91 16.41
N ALA A 115 12.55 11.03 15.10
CA ALA A 115 12.95 12.27 14.45
C ALA A 115 11.92 13.39 14.66
N GLY A 116 10.63 13.06 14.57
CA GLY A 116 9.52 13.99 14.87
C GLY A 116 9.55 14.50 16.30
N VAL A 117 9.66 13.59 17.27
CA VAL A 117 9.79 13.93 18.70
C VAL A 117 11.01 14.81 18.96
N TYR A 118 12.18 14.39 18.44
CA TYR A 118 13.42 15.15 18.63
C TYR A 118 13.31 16.59 18.08
N THR A 119 12.78 16.72 16.85
CA THR A 119 12.64 18.03 16.20
C THR A 119 11.57 18.92 16.85
N ALA A 120 10.57 18.33 17.51
CA ALA A 120 9.58 19.05 18.30
C ALA A 120 10.17 19.60 19.60
N LEU A 121 10.97 18.78 20.32
CA LEU A 121 11.55 19.13 21.60
C LEU A 121 12.73 20.10 21.50
N LYS A 122 13.45 20.09 20.36
CA LYS A 122 14.62 20.96 20.12
C LYS A 122 14.48 21.76 18.81
N PRO A 123 13.47 22.66 18.69
CA PRO A 123 13.10 23.28 17.41
C PRO A 123 14.18 24.17 16.78
N ARG A 124 15.11 24.69 17.57
CA ARG A 124 16.19 25.59 17.11
C ARG A 124 17.56 24.90 16.99
N GLY A 125 17.65 23.59 17.21
CA GLY A 125 18.89 22.83 17.12
C GLY A 125 19.40 22.70 15.69
N VAL A 126 20.71 22.68 15.48
CA VAL A 126 21.34 22.45 14.15
C VAL A 126 20.89 21.11 13.59
N LEU A 127 20.91 20.04 14.39
CA LEU A 127 20.44 18.71 13.96
C LEU A 127 18.97 18.73 13.52
N THR A 128 18.12 19.51 14.19
CA THR A 128 16.72 19.70 13.78
C THR A 128 16.63 20.33 12.39
N GLN A 129 17.41 21.38 12.14
CA GLN A 129 17.42 22.02 10.82
C GLN A 129 17.93 21.06 9.74
N THR A 130 18.97 20.29 10.03
CA THR A 130 19.48 19.26 9.10
C THR A 130 18.42 18.20 8.80
N ILE A 131 17.74 17.65 9.81
CA ILE A 131 16.66 16.67 9.61
C ILE A 131 15.55 17.28 8.74
N LEU A 132 15.13 18.51 9.03
CA LEU A 132 14.07 19.16 8.25
C LEU A 132 14.48 19.43 6.80
N MET A 133 15.71 19.85 6.56
CA MET A 133 16.23 20.03 5.21
C MET A 133 16.33 18.71 4.45
N THR A 134 16.86 17.65 5.08
CA THR A 134 16.99 16.33 4.48
C THR A 134 15.62 15.75 4.11
N THR A 135 14.64 15.91 4.99
CA THR A 135 13.27 15.44 4.70
C THR A 135 12.58 16.27 3.61
N LEU A 136 12.86 17.57 3.52
CA LEU A 136 12.37 18.42 2.43
C LEU A 136 12.94 17.94 1.09
N VAL A 137 14.24 17.68 1.02
CA VAL A 137 14.91 17.13 -0.16
C VAL A 137 14.31 15.76 -0.53
N GLY A 138 14.09 14.89 0.47
CA GLY A 138 13.53 13.55 0.26
C GLY A 138 12.10 13.54 -0.34
N VAL A 139 11.28 14.57 -0.07
CA VAL A 139 9.95 14.72 -0.70
C VAL A 139 10.04 15.38 -2.07
N SER A 140 11.03 16.23 -2.28
CA SER A 140 11.18 16.98 -3.56
C SER A 140 11.71 16.11 -4.68
N ILE A 141 12.45 15.05 -4.37
CA ILE A 141 13.01 14.13 -5.35
C ILE A 141 11.97 13.00 -5.61
N PRO A 142 11.66 12.69 -6.89
CA PRO A 142 10.82 11.55 -7.23
C PRO A 142 11.37 10.24 -6.63
N THR A 143 10.51 9.40 -6.06
CA THR A 143 10.91 8.17 -5.36
C THR A 143 11.74 7.23 -6.23
N PHE A 144 11.44 7.12 -7.52
CA PHE A 144 12.22 6.28 -8.44
C PHE A 144 13.66 6.80 -8.61
N VAL A 145 13.88 8.11 -8.58
CA VAL A 145 15.24 8.69 -8.63
C VAL A 145 16.02 8.31 -7.37
N ILE A 146 15.38 8.39 -6.20
CA ILE A 146 15.98 7.94 -4.94
C ILE A 146 16.36 6.45 -5.05
N GLY A 147 15.45 5.61 -5.59
CA GLY A 147 15.71 4.19 -5.81
C GLY A 147 16.92 3.95 -6.70
N ILE A 148 17.02 4.63 -7.83
CA ILE A 148 18.18 4.53 -8.75
C ILE A 148 19.47 4.99 -8.08
N MET A 149 19.43 6.08 -7.30
CA MET A 149 20.60 6.56 -6.56
C MET A 149 21.06 5.54 -5.50
N LEU A 150 20.12 4.92 -4.77
CA LEU A 150 20.44 3.87 -3.80
C LEU A 150 21.03 2.63 -4.47
N ILE A 151 20.47 2.19 -5.60
CA ILE A 151 21.05 1.11 -6.43
C ILE A 151 22.48 1.47 -6.83
N PHE A 152 22.68 2.67 -7.36
CA PHE A 152 24.01 3.11 -7.81
C PHE A 152 25.04 3.13 -6.68
N ILE A 153 24.69 3.72 -5.54
CA ILE A 153 25.63 3.86 -4.41
C ILE A 153 25.86 2.51 -3.73
N PHE A 154 24.81 1.84 -3.28
CA PHE A 154 24.93 0.65 -2.43
C PHE A 154 25.05 -0.66 -3.21
N GLY A 155 24.49 -0.70 -4.41
CA GLY A 155 24.54 -1.89 -5.26
C GLY A 155 25.75 -1.91 -6.19
N VAL A 156 25.99 -0.80 -6.91
CA VAL A 156 27.04 -0.75 -7.95
C VAL A 156 28.38 -0.30 -7.39
N GLN A 157 28.42 0.86 -6.70
CA GLN A 157 29.68 1.45 -6.23
C GLN A 157 30.28 0.69 -5.04
N LEU A 158 29.46 0.38 -4.05
CA LEU A 158 29.90 -0.28 -2.81
C LEU A 158 29.76 -1.81 -2.89
N GLY A 159 28.89 -2.34 -3.73
CA GLY A 159 28.65 -3.78 -3.85
C GLY A 159 28.08 -4.44 -2.57
N TRP A 160 27.44 -3.65 -1.70
CA TRP A 160 26.97 -4.15 -0.40
C TRP A 160 25.64 -4.87 -0.49
N LEU A 161 24.73 -4.41 -1.37
CA LEU A 161 23.35 -4.87 -1.46
C LEU A 161 22.99 -5.25 -2.89
N PRO A 162 22.10 -6.23 -3.09
CA PRO A 162 21.59 -6.58 -4.43
C PRO A 162 20.84 -5.39 -5.06
N THR A 163 20.95 -5.29 -6.37
CA THR A 163 20.35 -4.22 -7.15
C THR A 163 18.94 -4.55 -7.61
N PHE A 164 18.62 -5.85 -7.82
CA PHE A 164 17.37 -6.33 -8.40
C PHE A 164 16.90 -7.62 -7.76
N GLY A 165 15.58 -7.86 -7.84
CA GLY A 165 14.95 -9.12 -7.43
C GLY A 165 14.68 -9.20 -5.93
N ARG A 166 14.12 -10.33 -5.49
CA ARG A 166 13.64 -10.56 -4.12
C ARG A 166 14.65 -11.26 -3.20
N GLY A 167 15.76 -11.79 -3.77
CA GLY A 167 16.71 -12.60 -3.01
C GLY A 167 16.18 -13.99 -2.68
N GLY A 168 16.73 -14.60 -1.63
CA GLY A 168 16.27 -15.91 -1.17
C GLY A 168 14.92 -15.83 -0.46
N THR A 169 14.04 -16.79 -0.75
CA THR A 169 12.74 -16.92 -0.11
C THR A 169 12.56 -18.29 0.53
N VAL A 170 11.69 -18.39 1.51
CA VAL A 170 11.27 -19.65 2.14
C VAL A 170 9.74 -19.72 2.18
N GLN A 171 9.20 -20.92 2.09
CA GLN A 171 7.76 -21.15 2.21
C GLN A 171 7.37 -21.38 3.67
N VAL A 172 6.41 -20.58 4.16
CA VAL A 172 5.85 -20.69 5.50
C VAL A 172 4.32 -20.76 5.38
N GLY A 173 3.74 -21.93 5.58
CA GLY A 173 2.29 -22.12 5.54
C GLY A 173 1.62 -21.68 4.23
N GLY A 174 2.26 -21.94 3.06
CA GLY A 174 1.77 -21.51 1.75
C GLY A 174 2.09 -20.05 1.39
N TRP A 175 2.75 -19.31 2.29
CA TRP A 175 3.22 -17.95 2.09
C TRP A 175 4.71 -17.96 1.74
N GLU A 176 5.07 -17.48 0.57
CA GLU A 176 6.46 -17.33 0.18
C GLU A 176 7.01 -16.01 0.75
N THR A 177 8.02 -16.11 1.65
CA THR A 177 8.54 -14.95 2.38
C THR A 177 10.05 -14.79 2.24
N SER A 178 10.51 -13.54 2.11
CA SER A 178 11.92 -13.14 2.13
C SER A 178 12.41 -12.76 3.52
N LEU A 179 11.50 -12.60 4.48
CA LEU A 179 11.82 -12.09 5.83
C LEU A 179 12.63 -13.05 6.70
N PHE A 180 12.66 -14.34 6.37
CA PHE A 180 13.42 -15.35 7.12
C PHE A 180 14.76 -15.73 6.50
N THR A 181 15.20 -15.00 5.47
CA THR A 181 16.50 -15.21 4.83
C THR A 181 17.35 -13.96 4.86
N ILE A 182 18.68 -14.10 5.03
CA ILE A 182 19.61 -12.98 5.02
C ILE A 182 19.62 -12.30 3.64
N ASP A 183 19.61 -13.10 2.58
CA ASP A 183 19.63 -12.58 1.20
C ASP A 183 18.29 -11.89 0.86
N GLY A 184 17.17 -12.36 1.40
CA GLY A 184 15.89 -11.70 1.30
C GLY A 184 15.89 -10.32 1.95
N TRP A 185 16.42 -10.20 3.18
CA TRP A 185 16.57 -8.91 3.86
C TRP A 185 17.49 -7.96 3.09
N ARG A 186 18.63 -8.46 2.58
CA ARG A 186 19.55 -7.66 1.76
C ARG A 186 18.87 -7.09 0.51
N ALA A 187 18.05 -7.92 -0.16
CA ALA A 187 17.31 -7.51 -1.35
C ALA A 187 16.15 -6.54 -1.03
N LEU A 188 15.50 -6.70 0.13
CA LEU A 188 14.35 -5.91 0.55
C LEU A 188 14.73 -4.50 1.02
N LEU A 189 15.96 -4.31 1.52
CA LEU A 189 16.35 -3.08 2.23
C LEU A 189 16.28 -1.83 1.34
N LEU A 190 16.86 -1.86 0.14
CA LEU A 190 16.86 -0.70 -0.77
C LEU A 190 15.46 -0.34 -1.26
N PRO A 191 14.62 -1.29 -1.75
CA PRO A 191 13.24 -1.01 -2.12
C PRO A 191 12.42 -0.46 -0.95
N ALA A 192 12.57 -1.04 0.26
CA ALA A 192 11.82 -0.61 1.44
C ALA A 192 12.21 0.80 1.90
N ILE A 193 13.50 1.16 1.86
CA ILE A 193 13.94 2.53 2.12
C ILE A 193 13.36 3.48 1.06
N THR A 194 13.46 3.13 -0.22
CA THR A 194 12.94 3.95 -1.31
C THR A 194 11.46 4.26 -1.14
N LEU A 195 10.65 3.23 -0.88
CA LEU A 195 9.21 3.38 -0.67
C LEU A 195 8.92 4.12 0.65
N GLY A 196 9.73 3.88 1.68
CA GLY A 196 9.57 4.43 3.02
C GLY A 196 9.97 5.90 3.18
N VAL A 197 10.84 6.47 2.34
CA VAL A 197 11.34 7.86 2.49
C VAL A 197 10.21 8.89 2.48
N TYR A 198 9.28 8.78 1.55
CA TYR A 198 8.13 9.67 1.50
C TYR A 198 7.28 9.55 2.76
N GLN A 199 6.95 8.33 3.16
CA GLN A 199 6.15 8.03 4.35
C GLN A 199 6.85 8.47 5.64
N LEU A 200 8.18 8.28 5.74
CA LEU A 200 9.02 8.74 6.84
C LEU A 200 8.91 10.26 7.02
N THR A 201 9.00 11.00 5.93
CA THR A 201 8.92 12.46 5.96
C THR A 201 7.57 12.94 6.47
N LEU A 202 6.47 12.36 5.97
CA LEU A 202 5.13 12.69 6.42
C LEU A 202 4.93 12.34 7.90
N THR A 203 5.37 11.15 8.31
CA THR A 203 5.33 10.70 9.71
C THR A 203 6.07 11.65 10.63
N MET A 204 7.31 11.99 10.27
CA MET A 204 8.13 12.90 11.05
C MET A 204 7.48 14.28 11.23
N ARG A 205 6.96 14.85 10.13
CA ARG A 205 6.31 16.18 10.17
C ARG A 205 5.03 16.17 10.99
N LEU A 206 4.23 15.10 10.86
CA LEU A 206 3.00 14.92 11.63
C LEU A 206 3.31 14.77 13.12
N VAL A 207 4.22 13.85 13.49
CA VAL A 207 4.63 13.65 14.90
C VAL A 207 5.18 14.95 15.49
N ARG A 208 5.97 15.69 14.72
CA ARG A 208 6.48 16.98 15.17
C ARG A 208 5.35 17.98 15.46
N ALA A 209 4.39 18.12 14.55
CA ALA A 209 3.29 19.07 14.70
C ALA A 209 2.44 18.73 15.93
N GLU A 210 1.99 17.48 16.02
CA GLU A 210 1.18 16.97 17.13
C GLU A 210 1.92 17.07 18.48
N MET A 211 3.21 16.70 18.51
CA MET A 211 4.02 16.80 19.73
C MET A 211 4.17 18.24 20.20
N MET A 212 4.36 19.21 19.28
CA MET A 212 4.45 20.63 19.62
C MET A 212 3.11 21.17 20.15
N GLU A 213 1.98 20.70 19.62
CA GLU A 213 0.65 21.09 20.09
C GLU A 213 0.38 20.51 21.48
N VAL A 214 0.59 19.20 21.66
CA VAL A 214 0.40 18.52 22.94
C VAL A 214 1.26 19.15 24.04
N MET A 215 2.52 19.48 23.75
CA MET A 215 3.43 20.11 24.72
C MET A 215 2.98 21.49 25.19
N ARG A 216 2.08 22.16 24.46
CA ARG A 216 1.51 23.46 24.84
C ARG A 216 0.19 23.33 25.60
N SER A 217 -0.37 22.14 25.71
CA SER A 217 -1.67 21.91 26.35
C SER A 217 -1.64 22.15 27.88
N ASP A 218 -2.79 22.48 28.42
CA ASP A 218 -2.91 22.81 29.86
C ASP A 218 -2.66 21.60 30.75
N TYR A 219 -3.00 20.39 30.29
CA TYR A 219 -2.73 19.17 31.07
C TYR A 219 -1.22 18.89 31.23
N ILE A 220 -0.40 19.25 30.24
CA ILE A 220 1.06 19.14 30.31
C ILE A 220 1.60 20.23 31.29
N ARG A 221 1.08 21.45 31.21
CA ARG A 221 1.44 22.51 32.15
C ARG A 221 1.10 22.15 33.60
N PHE A 222 -0.09 21.55 33.80
CA PHE A 222 -0.49 21.05 35.10
C PHE A 222 0.41 19.91 35.61
N ALA A 223 0.78 18.96 34.75
CA ALA A 223 1.70 17.89 35.11
C ALA A 223 3.11 18.45 35.48
N MET A 224 3.59 19.46 34.75
CA MET A 224 4.83 20.18 35.11
C MET A 224 4.73 20.85 36.49
N ALA A 225 3.64 21.54 36.79
CA ALA A 225 3.43 22.21 38.08
C ALA A 225 3.39 21.21 39.25
N ARG A 226 2.99 19.94 38.98
CA ARG A 226 3.03 18.85 39.97
C ARG A 226 4.39 18.17 40.11
N GLY A 227 5.43 18.67 39.44
CA GLY A 227 6.78 18.13 39.54
C GLY A 227 7.04 16.83 38.78
N VAL A 228 6.22 16.49 37.78
CA VAL A 228 6.46 15.30 36.92
C VAL A 228 7.78 15.50 36.17
N PRO A 229 8.72 14.51 36.20
CA PRO A 229 10.00 14.62 35.50
C PRO A 229 9.83 14.83 33.99
N MET A 230 10.63 15.73 33.39
CA MET A 230 10.53 16.08 31.97
C MET A 230 10.59 14.87 31.03
N ARG A 231 11.42 13.85 31.35
CA ARG A 231 11.48 12.61 30.57
C ARG A 231 10.14 11.87 30.55
N SER A 232 9.50 11.75 31.71
CA SER A 232 8.17 11.12 31.81
C SER A 232 7.11 11.94 31.08
N LEU A 233 7.21 13.27 31.18
CA LEU A 233 6.32 14.19 30.52
C LEU A 233 6.39 14.07 28.99
N HIS A 234 7.59 13.99 28.41
CA HIS A 234 7.79 13.87 26.98
C HIS A 234 7.33 12.49 26.45
N TYR A 235 7.81 11.40 27.05
CA TYR A 235 7.66 10.05 26.47
C TYR A 235 6.43 9.31 26.97
N LYS A 236 5.96 9.55 28.19
CA LYS A 236 4.82 8.86 28.76
C LYS A 236 3.51 9.64 28.59
N HIS A 237 3.55 10.96 28.73
CA HIS A 237 2.35 11.79 28.67
C HIS A 237 2.16 12.42 27.28
N ALA A 238 3.13 13.17 26.78
CA ALA A 238 2.98 13.87 25.51
C ALA A 238 2.97 12.90 24.32
N LEU A 239 3.96 12.00 24.21
CA LEU A 239 4.05 11.06 23.07
C LEU A 239 2.82 10.15 22.98
N ALA A 240 2.31 9.62 24.10
CA ALA A 240 1.13 8.77 24.08
C ALA A 240 -0.09 9.46 23.44
N ASN A 241 -0.32 10.75 23.77
CA ASN A 241 -1.42 11.51 23.18
C ASN A 241 -1.14 11.94 21.73
N THR A 242 0.12 12.20 21.39
CA THR A 242 0.58 12.48 20.02
C THR A 242 0.34 11.28 19.11
N MET A 243 0.51 10.04 19.61
CA MET A 243 0.39 8.84 18.76
C MET A 243 -1.04 8.54 18.30
N VAL A 244 -2.07 9.04 18.97
CA VAL A 244 -3.47 8.79 18.58
C VAL A 244 -3.77 9.29 17.15
N PRO A 245 -3.63 10.60 16.83
CA PRO A 245 -3.83 11.06 15.46
C PRO A 245 -2.78 10.50 14.47
N VAL A 246 -1.54 10.27 14.96
CA VAL A 246 -0.45 9.76 14.14
C VAL A 246 -0.75 8.35 13.61
N ILE A 247 -1.17 7.42 14.46
CA ILE A 247 -1.52 6.05 14.07
C ILE A 247 -2.67 6.07 13.05
N THR A 248 -3.67 6.92 13.25
CA THR A 248 -4.81 7.04 12.34
C THR A 248 -4.38 7.47 10.95
N ILE A 249 -3.60 8.57 10.86
CA ILE A 249 -3.18 9.10 9.54
C ILE A 249 -2.22 8.15 8.84
N ILE A 250 -1.27 7.56 9.57
CA ILE A 250 -0.32 6.59 9.00
C ILE A 250 -1.04 5.33 8.52
N GLY A 251 -2.01 4.86 9.29
CA GLY A 251 -2.83 3.72 8.88
C GLY A 251 -3.58 3.98 7.59
N LEU A 252 -4.24 5.14 7.45
CA LEU A 252 -4.92 5.54 6.22
C LEU A 252 -3.97 5.64 5.02
N GLN A 253 -2.74 6.11 5.25
CA GLN A 253 -1.71 6.22 4.21
C GLN A 253 -1.14 4.87 3.78
N PHE A 254 -1.21 3.82 4.61
CA PHE A 254 -0.66 2.50 4.29
C PHE A 254 -1.30 1.88 3.05
N GLY A 255 -2.60 2.05 2.86
CA GLY A 255 -3.28 1.65 1.62
C GLY A 255 -2.67 2.31 0.38
N GLY A 256 -2.33 3.60 0.48
CA GLY A 256 -1.60 4.33 -0.55
C GLY A 256 -0.18 3.76 -0.79
N VAL A 257 0.55 3.39 0.27
CA VAL A 257 1.89 2.79 0.14
C VAL A 257 1.84 1.52 -0.71
N ILE A 258 0.85 0.65 -0.49
CA ILE A 258 0.64 -0.56 -1.31
C ILE A 258 0.31 -0.20 -2.76
N ALA A 259 -0.60 0.76 -2.97
CA ALA A 259 -0.99 1.16 -4.32
C ALA A 259 0.17 1.81 -5.11
N PHE A 260 1.01 2.60 -4.45
CA PHE A 260 2.15 3.28 -5.08
C PHE A 260 3.45 2.47 -5.08
N SER A 261 3.47 1.25 -4.51
CA SER A 261 4.63 0.35 -4.57
C SER A 261 5.04 -0.02 -5.99
N ILE A 262 4.11 0.09 -6.95
CA ILE A 262 4.29 -0.26 -8.37
C ILE A 262 5.55 0.36 -8.99
N VAL A 263 5.85 1.63 -8.68
CA VAL A 263 7.03 2.32 -9.18
C VAL A 263 8.31 1.73 -8.58
N THR A 264 8.30 1.50 -7.27
CA THR A 264 9.44 0.89 -6.57
C THR A 264 9.66 -0.55 -7.02
N GLU A 265 8.60 -1.33 -7.14
CA GLU A 265 8.66 -2.72 -7.64
C GLU A 265 9.26 -2.78 -9.05
N SER A 266 8.89 -1.83 -9.94
CA SER A 266 9.44 -1.80 -11.29
C SER A 266 10.92 -1.41 -11.34
N VAL A 267 11.35 -0.45 -10.51
CA VAL A 267 12.75 0.00 -10.45
C VAL A 267 13.67 -1.11 -9.95
N PHE A 268 13.24 -1.83 -8.90
CA PHE A 268 14.02 -2.90 -8.29
C PHE A 268 13.74 -4.29 -8.88
N GLN A 269 12.88 -4.40 -9.91
CA GLN A 269 12.40 -5.68 -10.44
C GLN A 269 11.93 -6.61 -9.32
N TRP A 270 11.28 -6.03 -8.32
CA TRP A 270 10.71 -6.73 -7.18
C TRP A 270 9.44 -7.46 -7.65
N PRO A 271 9.34 -8.80 -7.49
CA PRO A 271 8.26 -9.58 -8.07
C PRO A 271 6.95 -9.45 -7.30
N GLY A 272 6.45 -8.24 -7.17
CA GLY A 272 5.18 -7.92 -6.53
C GLY A 272 4.01 -7.79 -7.49
N MET A 273 2.85 -7.42 -6.93
CA MET A 273 1.60 -7.22 -7.68
C MET A 273 1.68 -6.03 -8.64
N GLY A 274 2.38 -4.95 -8.24
CA GLY A 274 2.51 -3.76 -9.07
C GLY A 274 3.36 -4.01 -10.32
N LEU A 275 4.44 -4.79 -10.20
CA LEU A 275 5.23 -5.21 -11.36
C LEU A 275 4.39 -6.09 -12.30
N LEU A 276 3.62 -7.04 -11.75
CA LEU A 276 2.69 -7.87 -12.52
C LEU A 276 1.68 -7.01 -13.30
N PHE A 277 1.14 -5.97 -12.66
CA PHE A 277 0.21 -5.05 -13.32
C PHE A 277 0.86 -4.27 -14.48
N LEU A 278 2.08 -3.75 -14.29
CA LEU A 278 2.81 -3.06 -15.37
C LEU A 278 3.11 -3.99 -16.55
N GLU A 279 3.49 -5.23 -16.27
CA GLU A 279 3.66 -6.24 -17.32
C GLU A 279 2.35 -6.52 -18.04
N SER A 280 1.24 -6.62 -17.30
CA SER A 280 -0.09 -6.85 -17.86
C SER A 280 -0.55 -5.70 -18.77
N ILE A 281 -0.22 -4.45 -18.42
CA ILE A 281 -0.47 -3.29 -19.29
C ILE A 281 0.33 -3.40 -20.59
N ARG A 282 1.62 -3.74 -20.51
CA ARG A 282 2.49 -3.84 -21.69
C ARG A 282 2.02 -4.90 -22.68
N PHE A 283 1.43 -5.98 -22.18
CA PHE A 283 0.94 -7.09 -22.99
C PHE A 283 -0.59 -7.10 -23.17
N VAL A 284 -1.27 -6.07 -22.67
CA VAL A 284 -2.74 -5.90 -22.73
C VAL A 284 -3.48 -7.13 -22.18
N ASP A 285 -2.98 -7.68 -21.05
CA ASP A 285 -3.59 -8.82 -20.37
C ASP A 285 -4.76 -8.35 -19.50
N ILE A 286 -5.91 -8.17 -20.13
CA ILE A 286 -7.11 -7.58 -19.56
C ILE A 286 -7.58 -8.26 -18.28
N PRO A 287 -7.67 -9.62 -18.18
CA PRO A 287 -8.11 -10.27 -16.95
C PRO A 287 -7.22 -9.94 -15.75
N VAL A 288 -5.89 -10.00 -15.93
CA VAL A 288 -4.94 -9.71 -14.86
C VAL A 288 -5.04 -8.25 -14.42
N MET A 289 -5.18 -7.31 -15.37
CA MET A 289 -5.34 -5.88 -15.06
C MET A 289 -6.62 -5.61 -14.27
N GLY A 290 -7.74 -6.20 -14.68
CA GLY A 290 -9.05 -6.03 -14.01
C GLY A 290 -9.03 -6.55 -12.58
N VAL A 291 -8.53 -7.77 -12.39
CA VAL A 291 -8.43 -8.39 -11.07
C VAL A 291 -7.46 -7.63 -10.16
N TYR A 292 -6.32 -7.18 -10.69
CA TYR A 292 -5.38 -6.36 -9.93
C TYR A 292 -6.04 -5.12 -9.33
N LEU A 293 -6.81 -4.35 -10.12
CA LEU A 293 -7.49 -3.14 -9.63
C LEU A 293 -8.48 -3.46 -8.51
N VAL A 294 -9.25 -4.55 -8.64
CA VAL A 294 -10.19 -4.97 -7.60
C VAL A 294 -9.46 -5.43 -6.34
N VAL A 295 -8.38 -6.19 -6.47
CA VAL A 295 -7.58 -6.67 -5.34
C VAL A 295 -6.89 -5.51 -4.60
N ILE A 296 -6.32 -4.53 -5.31
CA ILE A 296 -5.75 -3.33 -4.68
C ILE A 296 -6.83 -2.53 -3.95
N ALA A 297 -8.00 -2.35 -4.56
CA ALA A 297 -9.12 -1.69 -3.89
C ALA A 297 -9.58 -2.45 -2.63
N PHE A 298 -9.60 -3.79 -2.69
CA PHE A 298 -9.88 -4.63 -1.53
C PHE A 298 -8.86 -4.40 -0.41
N PHE A 299 -7.57 -4.42 -0.70
CA PHE A 299 -6.53 -4.12 0.30
C PHE A 299 -6.68 -2.72 0.87
N PHE A 300 -6.96 -1.72 0.03
CA PHE A 300 -7.19 -0.35 0.49
C PHE A 300 -8.38 -0.26 1.44
N VAL A 301 -9.50 -0.87 1.09
CA VAL A 301 -10.72 -0.93 1.92
C VAL A 301 -10.47 -1.69 3.21
N LEU A 302 -9.78 -2.83 3.15
CA LEU A 302 -9.44 -3.65 4.32
C LEU A 302 -8.55 -2.88 5.30
N VAL A 303 -7.50 -2.23 4.81
CA VAL A 303 -6.60 -1.40 5.63
C VAL A 303 -7.38 -0.27 6.29
N ASN A 304 -8.21 0.46 5.54
CA ASN A 304 -9.03 1.52 6.09
C ASN A 304 -9.99 1.01 7.17
N LEU A 305 -10.62 -0.13 6.95
CA LEU A 305 -11.50 -0.76 7.94
C LEU A 305 -10.73 -1.11 9.23
N VAL A 306 -9.54 -1.71 9.10
CA VAL A 306 -8.68 -2.03 10.25
C VAL A 306 -8.29 -0.77 11.02
N VAL A 307 -7.90 0.30 10.31
CA VAL A 307 -7.55 1.60 10.91
C VAL A 307 -8.74 2.22 11.64
N ASP A 308 -9.92 2.20 11.03
CA ASP A 308 -11.15 2.70 11.65
C ASP A 308 -11.49 1.92 12.95
N LEU A 309 -11.30 0.60 12.94
CA LEU A 309 -11.50 -0.24 14.13
C LEU A 309 -10.45 0.05 15.21
N LEU A 310 -9.19 0.23 14.84
CA LEU A 310 -8.12 0.62 15.75
C LEU A 310 -8.41 2.00 16.37
N TYR A 311 -8.88 2.95 15.56
CA TYR A 311 -9.23 4.28 16.03
C TYR A 311 -10.34 4.25 17.09
N VAL A 312 -11.41 3.50 16.84
CA VAL A 312 -12.51 3.30 17.82
C VAL A 312 -12.04 2.56 19.08
N ALA A 313 -11.04 1.69 18.95
CA ALA A 313 -10.47 0.97 20.10
C ALA A 313 -9.59 1.89 20.97
N ILE A 314 -8.83 2.79 20.35
CA ILE A 314 -7.86 3.69 21.03
C ILE A 314 -8.58 4.91 21.63
N ASP A 315 -9.59 5.49 20.93
CA ASP A 315 -10.34 6.65 21.44
C ASP A 315 -11.79 6.29 21.83
N PRO A 316 -12.05 6.03 23.13
CA PRO A 316 -13.39 5.72 23.60
C PRO A 316 -14.41 6.87 23.47
N ARG A 317 -13.95 8.10 23.26
CA ARG A 317 -14.83 9.30 23.18
C ARG A 317 -15.72 9.28 21.93
N LEU A 318 -15.28 8.61 20.87
CA LEU A 318 -16.07 8.45 19.64
C LEU A 318 -17.26 7.54 19.80
N ARG A 319 -17.26 6.66 20.83
CA ARG A 319 -18.39 5.78 21.12
C ARG A 319 -19.65 6.54 21.52
N ILE A 320 -19.50 7.80 21.98
CA ILE A 320 -20.60 8.59 22.54
C ILE A 320 -21.25 9.50 21.48
N ARG A 321 -20.52 9.84 20.42
CA ARG A 321 -20.97 10.81 19.40
C ARG A 321 -21.94 10.24 18.34
N ASP A 322 -22.01 8.92 18.20
CA ASP A 322 -22.93 8.23 17.25
C ASP A 322 -24.32 7.92 17.85
N VAL A 323 -24.64 8.43 19.05
CA VAL A 323 -25.93 8.19 19.76
C VAL A 323 -26.81 9.44 19.80
N THR A 324 -26.32 10.56 19.32
CA THR A 324 -27.10 11.80 19.11
C THR A 324 -27.15 12.12 17.62
#